data_d280e09c248b06d2229003af57dff97a
#
_entry.id   d280e09c248b06d2229003af57dff97a
#
_cell.length_a   1.000
_cell.length_b   1.000
_cell.length_c   1.000
_cell.angle_alpha   90.00
_cell.angle_beta   90.00
_cell.angle_gamma   90.00
#
_symmetry.space_group_name_H-M   'P 1'
#
loop_
_entity.id
_entity.type
_entity.pdbx_description
1 polymer ?
#
loop_
_entity_poly.entity_id
_entity_poly.type
_entity_poly.pdbx_seq_one_letter_code
_entity_poly.pdbx_strand_id
1 'polypeptide(L)'
;TGVQTCALPIFYNNAWSPNNAVDNMWSKCYGAIRSVNSFLENYSQEKLERFRWNDTYEEDIAKATMYREELRVLRAFYLFELAKRYGDIPLLTRTYALDEINGVEKTSFNEVIKYICDECSDAAKTLPVSHQDFWAETGRVTKGTALALKSRALLYAASLLHNPAQDADKWKAAADAAYAIIKENWYSLPKTNVDPLYDKNGGNDVLKSPQLIFERRNGESFDFEANNLPISYEKGKTGNVPTQNLVDAFQMTNGKDFDWEQITPGQNPYEGRDPRFYKTVLCNGDTWMNSTIQSYEGGKDGAGTTGATTTGYYLKKYMNETVSLAPSNEKKKPHHFIIFRYAEILLNYAEAMDAWKDADYTDNDHPLSARAALNQVRAAADMPVITTSGDAFTESVRRERRVELAFEDHRFWDIRRWKIGDKTKAIYCIKITMENGLPVYKKELLETRNWDDKMYLYPIPQTEYYKNPNLGQNTGW
;
A
#
# COMPACT_ATOMS: atom_id res chain seq x y z
N THR A 1 10.63 -6.07 2.29
CA THR A 1 9.78 -5.04 1.68
C THR A 1 10.48 -4.20 0.64
N GLY A 2 11.73 -3.89 0.62
CA GLY A 2 12.43 -2.90 -0.23
C GLY A 2 12.58 -1.56 0.47
N VAL A 3 12.16 -1.49 1.72
CA VAL A 3 12.34 -0.36 2.61
C VAL A 3 13.09 -0.87 3.83
N GLN A 4 14.13 -0.19 4.25
CA GLN A 4 14.73 -0.37 5.56
C GLN A 4 14.15 0.69 6.49
N THR A 5 13.64 0.26 7.63
CA THR A 5 13.26 1.15 8.72
C THR A 5 14.18 0.89 9.89
N CYS A 6 14.70 1.91 10.51
CA CYS A 6 15.48 1.78 11.76
C CYS A 6 14.66 1.18 12.91
N ALA A 7 13.34 1.08 12.75
CA ALA A 7 12.42 0.79 13.84
C ALA A 7 11.99 -0.68 13.99
N LEU A 8 12.22 -1.57 13.00
CA LEU A 8 11.60 -2.91 13.03
C LEU A 8 12.50 -4.06 12.55
N PRO A 9 13.71 -4.27 13.11
CA PRO A 9 14.46 -5.50 12.87
C PRO A 9 13.71 -6.75 13.28
N ILE A 10 12.73 -6.62 14.15
CA ILE A 10 11.92 -7.69 14.73
C ILE A 10 11.24 -8.60 13.70
N PHE A 11 10.87 -8.10 12.52
CA PHE A 11 10.28 -8.92 11.45
C PHE A 11 11.28 -9.92 10.81
N TYR A 12 12.58 -9.73 10.99
CA TYR A 12 13.58 -10.53 10.28
C TYR A 12 14.76 -10.97 11.14
N ASN A 13 14.73 -10.69 12.46
CA ASN A 13 15.78 -11.09 13.41
C ASN A 13 15.34 -12.24 14.33
N ASN A 14 14.25 -12.95 14.01
CA ASN A 14 13.61 -14.00 14.79
C ASN A 14 12.98 -13.56 16.13
N ALA A 15 12.88 -12.26 16.39
CA ALA A 15 12.24 -11.77 17.61
C ALA A 15 10.70 -11.65 17.49
N TRP A 16 10.16 -11.84 16.30
CA TRP A 16 8.71 -11.84 16.07
C TRP A 16 8.07 -13.11 16.63
N SER A 17 7.09 -12.95 17.50
CA SER A 17 6.43 -14.06 18.19
C SER A 17 5.03 -13.65 18.64
N PRO A 18 4.17 -14.59 19.09
CA PRO A 18 2.87 -14.27 19.68
C PRO A 18 2.93 -13.31 20.87
N ASN A 19 4.02 -13.37 21.67
CA ASN A 19 4.25 -12.46 22.80
C ASN A 19 4.86 -11.12 22.38
N ASN A 20 5.45 -11.05 21.21
CA ASN A 20 6.09 -9.87 20.66
C ASN A 20 5.50 -9.56 19.26
N ALA A 21 4.21 -9.29 19.26
CA ALA A 21 3.45 -9.03 18.03
C ALA A 21 3.79 -7.64 17.48
N VAL A 22 4.34 -7.60 16.27
CA VAL A 22 4.62 -6.38 15.54
C VAL A 22 3.41 -6.03 14.69
N ASP A 23 3.14 -4.72 14.51
CA ASP A 23 1.96 -4.26 13.75
C ASP A 23 0.66 -4.92 14.23
N ASN A 24 0.51 -5.03 15.55
CA ASN A 24 -0.68 -5.66 16.15
C ASN A 24 -1.92 -4.80 15.91
N MET A 25 -2.67 -5.16 14.88
CA MET A 25 -3.93 -4.49 14.53
C MET A 25 -5.16 -5.19 15.13
N TRP A 26 -5.00 -6.30 15.86
CA TRP A 26 -6.10 -7.11 16.37
C TRP A 26 -7.11 -6.27 17.16
N SER A 27 -6.69 -5.73 18.29
CA SER A 27 -7.60 -4.96 19.15
C SER A 27 -8.13 -3.70 18.50
N LYS A 28 -7.32 -3.02 17.65
CA LYS A 28 -7.75 -1.81 16.95
C LYS A 28 -8.85 -2.10 15.94
N CYS A 29 -8.67 -3.13 15.10
CA CYS A 29 -9.66 -3.49 14.09
C CYS A 29 -10.94 -4.03 14.73
N TYR A 30 -10.85 -4.93 15.72
CA TYR A 30 -12.05 -5.44 16.40
C TYR A 30 -12.77 -4.36 17.22
N GLY A 31 -12.04 -3.41 17.79
CA GLY A 31 -12.64 -2.23 18.44
C GLY A 31 -13.44 -1.38 17.45
N ALA A 32 -12.89 -1.14 16.26
CA ALA A 32 -13.58 -0.43 15.19
C ALA A 32 -14.79 -1.22 14.66
N ILE A 33 -14.66 -2.53 14.44
CA ILE A 33 -15.76 -3.43 14.04
C ILE A 33 -16.89 -3.38 15.07
N ARG A 34 -16.58 -3.46 16.37
CA ARG A 34 -17.58 -3.33 17.43
C ARG A 34 -18.32 -2.00 17.38
N SER A 35 -17.62 -0.90 17.15
CA SER A 35 -18.24 0.43 17.03
C SER A 35 -19.18 0.50 15.84
N VAL A 36 -18.80 -0.08 14.70
CA VAL A 36 -19.66 -0.17 13.52
C VAL A 36 -20.89 -1.05 13.82
N ASN A 37 -20.70 -2.22 14.42
CA ASN A 37 -21.81 -3.12 14.78
C ASN A 37 -22.80 -2.42 15.71
N SER A 38 -22.31 -1.74 16.75
CA SER A 38 -23.14 -0.96 17.67
C SER A 38 -23.95 0.12 16.95
N PHE A 39 -23.36 0.82 15.98
CA PHE A 39 -24.10 1.79 15.16
C PHE A 39 -25.18 1.09 14.33
N LEU A 40 -24.85 0.02 13.61
CA LEU A 40 -25.78 -0.69 12.71
C LEU A 40 -26.96 -1.29 13.47
N GLU A 41 -26.77 -1.80 14.68
CA GLU A 41 -27.81 -2.34 15.55
C GLU A 41 -28.73 -1.24 16.10
N ASN A 42 -28.19 -0.04 16.32
CA ASN A 42 -28.96 1.09 16.82
C ASN A 42 -29.54 1.98 15.72
N TYR A 43 -29.08 1.83 14.47
CA TYR A 43 -29.65 2.53 13.32
C TYR A 43 -31.05 1.98 13.02
N SER A 44 -32.01 2.89 12.97
CA SER A 44 -33.41 2.56 12.59
C SER A 44 -34.02 3.80 11.96
N GLN A 45 -34.63 3.65 10.79
CA GLN A 45 -35.36 4.72 10.13
C GLN A 45 -36.55 5.17 11.01
N GLU A 46 -37.22 4.25 11.69
CA GLU A 46 -38.31 4.54 12.63
C GLU A 46 -37.85 5.49 13.77
N LYS A 47 -36.63 5.28 14.30
CA LYS A 47 -36.05 6.18 15.31
C LYS A 47 -35.78 7.57 14.77
N LEU A 48 -35.50 7.69 13.48
CA LEU A 48 -35.27 8.98 12.82
C LEU A 48 -36.57 9.70 12.47
N GLU A 49 -37.67 8.98 12.25
CA GLU A 49 -38.98 9.57 11.96
C GLU A 49 -39.50 10.53 13.06
N ARG A 50 -39.05 10.39 14.29
CA ARG A 50 -39.34 11.34 15.37
C ARG A 50 -38.84 12.77 15.07
N PHE A 51 -37.88 12.92 14.16
CA PHE A 51 -37.33 14.20 13.73
C PHE A 51 -37.98 14.74 12.45
N ARG A 52 -39.03 14.08 11.92
CA ARG A 52 -39.67 14.40 10.63
C ARG A 52 -40.17 15.82 10.47
N TRP A 53 -40.26 16.56 11.55
CA TRP A 53 -40.69 17.97 11.55
C TRP A 53 -39.50 18.97 11.52
N ASN A 54 -38.25 18.48 11.52
CA ASN A 54 -37.10 19.34 11.35
C ASN A 54 -36.98 19.75 9.88
N ASP A 55 -36.59 20.98 9.63
CA ASP A 55 -36.42 21.51 8.27
C ASP A 55 -35.35 20.73 7.47
N THR A 56 -34.38 20.08 8.14
CA THR A 56 -33.29 19.28 7.58
C THR A 56 -33.59 17.80 7.49
N TYR A 57 -34.82 17.35 7.79
CA TYR A 57 -35.15 15.94 7.96
C TYR A 57 -34.77 15.06 6.75
N GLU A 58 -35.15 15.47 5.54
CA GLU A 58 -34.86 14.72 4.31
C GLU A 58 -33.34 14.59 4.06
N GLU A 59 -32.59 15.66 4.33
CA GLU A 59 -31.14 15.66 4.23
C GLU A 59 -30.50 14.75 5.31
N ASP A 60 -31.00 14.81 6.53
CA ASP A 60 -30.50 13.99 7.65
C ASP A 60 -30.77 12.49 7.42
N ILE A 61 -31.92 12.13 6.85
CA ILE A 61 -32.24 10.75 6.44
C ILE A 61 -31.28 10.29 5.32
N ALA A 62 -31.07 11.11 4.31
CA ALA A 62 -30.14 10.79 3.22
C ALA A 62 -28.72 10.58 3.75
N LYS A 63 -28.23 11.47 4.63
CA LYS A 63 -26.92 11.33 5.29
C LYS A 63 -26.84 10.06 6.14
N ALA A 64 -27.84 9.79 6.95
CA ALA A 64 -27.86 8.61 7.82
C ALA A 64 -27.83 7.30 7.01
N THR A 65 -28.52 7.26 5.86
CA THR A 65 -28.47 6.13 4.93
C THR A 65 -27.06 5.95 4.35
N MET A 66 -26.40 7.05 3.94
CA MET A 66 -25.02 6.98 3.44
C MET A 66 -24.05 6.52 4.54
N TYR A 67 -24.15 7.06 5.76
CA TYR A 67 -23.30 6.64 6.90
C TYR A 67 -23.44 5.13 7.18
N ARG A 68 -24.66 4.59 7.09
CA ARG A 68 -24.87 3.15 7.23
C ARG A 68 -24.07 2.34 6.22
N GLU A 69 -24.12 2.69 4.94
CA GLU A 69 -23.41 1.96 3.89
C GLU A 69 -21.88 2.20 3.96
N GLU A 70 -21.44 3.41 4.25
CA GLU A 70 -20.00 3.70 4.48
C GLU A 70 -19.43 2.86 5.63
N LEU A 71 -20.16 2.74 6.73
CA LEU A 71 -19.73 1.96 7.89
C LEU A 71 -19.69 0.46 7.58
N ARG A 72 -20.58 -0.06 6.73
CA ARG A 72 -20.52 -1.45 6.25
C ARG A 72 -19.21 -1.69 5.48
N VAL A 73 -18.84 -0.79 4.58
CA VAL A 73 -17.56 -0.87 3.83
C VAL A 73 -16.36 -0.74 4.79
N LEU A 74 -16.40 0.16 5.77
CA LEU A 74 -15.32 0.29 6.76
C LEU A 74 -15.19 -0.97 7.63
N ARG A 75 -16.29 -1.62 8.03
CA ARG A 75 -16.26 -2.92 8.70
C ARG A 75 -15.59 -3.97 7.82
N ALA A 76 -15.99 -4.05 6.55
CA ALA A 76 -15.37 -4.94 5.57
C ALA A 76 -13.86 -4.65 5.41
N PHE A 77 -13.46 -3.38 5.40
CA PHE A 77 -12.05 -2.98 5.36
C PHE A 77 -11.28 -3.46 6.61
N TYR A 78 -11.82 -3.28 7.81
CA TYR A 78 -11.16 -3.76 9.04
C TYR A 78 -11.08 -5.28 9.10
N LEU A 79 -12.09 -6.00 8.63
CA LEU A 79 -12.06 -7.46 8.48
C LEU A 79 -10.97 -7.88 7.49
N PHE A 80 -10.83 -7.18 6.36
CA PHE A 80 -9.76 -7.45 5.41
C PHE A 80 -8.37 -7.19 6.02
N GLU A 81 -8.21 -6.09 6.78
CA GLU A 81 -6.96 -5.80 7.49
C GLU A 81 -6.56 -6.89 8.49
N LEU A 82 -7.55 -7.53 9.13
CA LEU A 82 -7.31 -8.70 9.99
C LEU A 82 -7.00 -9.94 9.15
N ALA A 83 -7.84 -10.27 8.17
CA ALA A 83 -7.70 -11.48 7.37
C ALA A 83 -6.36 -11.54 6.61
N LYS A 84 -5.90 -10.44 6.02
CA LYS A 84 -4.60 -10.39 5.32
C LYS A 84 -3.40 -10.62 6.25
N ARG A 85 -3.57 -10.36 7.57
CA ARG A 85 -2.53 -10.59 8.58
C ARG A 85 -2.58 -12.00 9.16
N TYR A 86 -3.76 -12.41 9.59
CA TYR A 86 -3.93 -13.59 10.43
C TYR A 86 -4.51 -14.81 9.71
N GLY A 87 -4.96 -14.65 8.46
CA GLY A 87 -5.67 -15.71 7.74
C GLY A 87 -7.10 -15.87 8.25
N ASP A 88 -7.40 -17.01 8.85
CA ASP A 88 -8.70 -17.28 9.48
C ASP A 88 -8.87 -16.42 10.73
N ILE A 89 -10.02 -15.77 10.86
CA ILE A 89 -10.33 -14.82 11.94
C ILE A 89 -11.79 -14.94 12.39
N PRO A 90 -12.14 -14.55 13.61
CA PRO A 90 -13.54 -14.38 14.01
C PRO A 90 -14.28 -13.38 13.13
N LEU A 91 -15.37 -13.80 12.51
CA LEU A 91 -16.26 -12.94 11.72
C LEU A 91 -17.33 -12.34 12.63
N LEU A 92 -17.05 -11.15 13.19
CA LEU A 92 -17.93 -10.47 14.13
C LEU A 92 -18.86 -9.49 13.41
N THR A 93 -20.10 -9.90 13.17
CA THR A 93 -21.11 -9.12 12.42
C THR A 93 -22.15 -8.41 13.32
N ARG A 94 -22.09 -8.63 14.63
CA ARG A 94 -22.92 -8.00 15.65
C ARG A 94 -22.09 -7.63 16.88
N THR A 95 -22.71 -6.98 17.85
CA THR A 95 -22.09 -6.84 19.18
C THR A 95 -22.22 -8.18 19.94
N TYR A 96 -21.22 -8.48 20.75
CA TYR A 96 -21.15 -9.70 21.55
C TYR A 96 -21.02 -9.34 23.02
N ALA A 97 -21.69 -10.10 23.88
CA ALA A 97 -21.50 -10.02 25.32
C ALA A 97 -20.13 -10.60 25.70
N LEU A 98 -19.64 -10.28 26.91
CA LEU A 98 -18.29 -10.64 27.33
C LEU A 98 -18.11 -12.17 27.47
N ASP A 99 -19.16 -12.87 27.86
CA ASP A 99 -19.19 -14.32 27.98
C ASP A 99 -19.27 -15.03 26.63
N GLU A 100 -19.90 -14.40 25.62
CA GLU A 100 -19.98 -14.95 24.26
C GLU A 100 -18.66 -14.79 23.50
N ILE A 101 -18.03 -13.59 23.57
CA ILE A 101 -16.88 -13.25 22.72
C ILE A 101 -15.68 -14.18 22.93
N ASN A 102 -15.49 -14.69 24.15
CA ASN A 102 -14.40 -15.58 24.49
C ASN A 102 -14.63 -17.04 24.01
N GLY A 103 -15.77 -17.33 23.42
CA GLY A 103 -16.09 -18.64 22.84
C GLY A 103 -16.18 -18.64 21.31
N VAL A 104 -15.99 -17.50 20.65
CA VAL A 104 -16.13 -17.38 19.18
C VAL A 104 -15.01 -18.12 18.46
N GLU A 105 -15.36 -18.93 17.47
CA GLU A 105 -14.42 -19.64 16.61
C GLU A 105 -13.92 -18.76 15.47
N LYS A 106 -12.83 -19.17 14.85
CA LYS A 106 -12.38 -18.55 13.59
C LYS A 106 -13.26 -18.98 12.42
N THR A 107 -13.55 -18.03 11.55
CA THR A 107 -14.15 -18.25 10.24
C THR A 107 -13.03 -18.34 9.21
N SER A 108 -13.15 -19.22 8.23
CA SER A 108 -12.13 -19.42 7.21
C SER A 108 -11.89 -18.14 6.41
N PHE A 109 -10.64 -17.94 5.97
CA PHE A 109 -10.26 -16.80 5.14
C PHE A 109 -11.22 -16.61 3.95
N ASN A 110 -11.56 -17.70 3.24
CA ASN A 110 -12.44 -17.63 2.07
C ASN A 110 -13.86 -17.14 2.42
N GLU A 111 -14.41 -17.58 3.55
CA GLU A 111 -15.74 -17.12 4.01
C GLU A 111 -15.71 -15.66 4.46
N VAL A 112 -14.62 -15.24 5.12
CA VAL A 112 -14.42 -13.82 5.47
C VAL A 112 -14.33 -12.96 4.21
N ILE A 113 -13.56 -13.39 3.20
CA ILE A 113 -13.48 -12.66 1.91
C ILE A 113 -14.83 -12.62 1.21
N LYS A 114 -15.58 -13.73 1.21
CA LYS A 114 -16.94 -13.74 0.65
C LYS A 114 -17.82 -12.70 1.34
N TYR A 115 -17.84 -12.67 2.66
CA TYR A 115 -18.59 -11.67 3.43
C TYR A 115 -18.17 -10.23 3.07
N ILE A 116 -16.87 -9.95 3.01
CA ILE A 116 -16.35 -8.65 2.59
C ILE A 116 -16.85 -8.25 1.20
N CYS A 117 -16.82 -9.19 0.25
CA CYS A 117 -17.26 -8.93 -1.13
C CYS A 117 -18.78 -8.68 -1.22
N ASP A 118 -19.58 -9.41 -0.44
CA ASP A 118 -21.01 -9.24 -0.37
C ASP A 118 -21.36 -7.85 0.22
N GLU A 119 -20.77 -7.48 1.36
CA GLU A 119 -20.94 -6.15 1.98
C GLU A 119 -20.54 -5.01 1.03
N CYS A 120 -19.40 -5.14 0.36
CA CYS A 120 -18.95 -4.14 -0.61
C CYS A 120 -19.88 -4.02 -1.83
N SER A 121 -20.38 -5.17 -2.33
CA SER A 121 -21.28 -5.20 -3.48
C SER A 121 -22.64 -4.58 -3.15
N ASP A 122 -23.16 -4.85 -1.96
CA ASP A 122 -24.44 -4.30 -1.53
C ASP A 122 -24.34 -2.81 -1.24
N ALA A 123 -23.33 -2.37 -0.49
CA ALA A 123 -23.11 -0.96 -0.20
C ALA A 123 -22.89 -0.13 -1.48
N ALA A 124 -22.20 -0.68 -2.49
CA ALA A 124 -21.97 -0.02 -3.76
C ALA A 124 -23.26 0.27 -4.56
N LYS A 125 -24.40 -0.38 -4.26
CA LYS A 125 -25.68 -0.08 -4.92
C LYS A 125 -26.24 1.28 -4.49
N THR A 126 -25.92 1.72 -3.27
CA THR A 126 -26.44 2.96 -2.68
C THR A 126 -25.38 4.08 -2.64
N LEU A 127 -24.11 3.72 -2.42
CA LEU A 127 -23.01 4.71 -2.33
C LEU A 127 -22.82 5.48 -3.63
N PRO A 128 -22.63 6.81 -3.57
CA PRO A 128 -22.34 7.63 -4.73
C PRO A 128 -20.92 7.41 -5.24
N VAL A 129 -20.66 7.77 -6.47
CA VAL A 129 -19.28 7.80 -7.03
C VAL A 129 -18.46 8.91 -6.39
N SER A 130 -19.10 10.03 -6.04
CA SER A 130 -18.51 11.17 -5.36
C SER A 130 -19.51 11.76 -4.36
N HIS A 131 -19.02 12.21 -3.19
CA HIS A 131 -19.82 12.95 -2.21
C HIS A 131 -19.79 14.47 -2.45
N GLN A 132 -19.00 14.94 -3.41
CA GLN A 132 -18.81 16.37 -3.65
C GLN A 132 -20.10 17.06 -4.06
N ASP A 133 -20.95 16.38 -4.86
CA ASP A 133 -22.21 16.93 -5.35
C ASP A 133 -23.30 16.98 -4.27
N PHE A 134 -23.16 16.20 -3.20
CA PHE A 134 -24.15 16.14 -2.11
C PHE A 134 -23.84 17.10 -0.98
N TRP A 135 -22.57 17.18 -0.53
CA TRP A 135 -22.23 17.92 0.68
C TRP A 135 -20.91 18.70 0.56
N ALA A 136 -20.36 18.83 -0.63
CA ALA A 136 -19.00 19.33 -0.87
C ALA A 136 -17.95 18.57 -0.04
N GLU A 137 -18.23 17.35 0.41
CA GLU A 137 -17.36 16.51 1.23
C GLU A 137 -16.55 15.57 0.34
N THR A 138 -15.27 15.44 0.64
CA THR A 138 -14.37 14.51 -0.05
C THR A 138 -13.65 13.64 0.98
N GLY A 139 -13.06 12.51 0.54
CA GLY A 139 -12.34 11.58 1.42
C GLY A 139 -13.23 10.64 2.23
N ARG A 140 -14.54 10.61 1.94
CA ARG A 140 -15.50 9.66 2.48
C ARG A 140 -15.52 8.40 1.61
N VAL A 141 -16.05 7.30 2.17
CA VAL A 141 -16.23 6.04 1.45
C VAL A 141 -17.21 6.22 0.29
N THR A 142 -16.81 5.83 -0.91
CA THR A 142 -17.59 5.94 -2.14
C THR A 142 -17.88 4.55 -2.73
N LYS A 143 -18.70 4.50 -3.78
CA LYS A 143 -18.88 3.29 -4.60
C LYS A 143 -17.54 2.76 -5.09
N GLY A 144 -16.64 3.63 -5.56
CA GLY A 144 -15.30 3.25 -5.98
C GLY A 144 -14.47 2.63 -4.86
N THR A 145 -14.57 3.16 -3.64
CA THR A 145 -13.90 2.60 -2.45
C THR A 145 -14.37 1.17 -2.15
N ALA A 146 -15.68 0.93 -2.17
CA ALA A 146 -16.25 -0.39 -1.94
C ALA A 146 -15.77 -1.41 -2.98
N LEU A 147 -15.83 -1.04 -4.26
CA LEU A 147 -15.41 -1.91 -5.37
C LEU A 147 -13.89 -2.14 -5.38
N ALA A 148 -13.08 -1.14 -5.01
CA ALA A 148 -11.62 -1.27 -4.90
C ALA A 148 -11.22 -2.23 -3.76
N LEU A 149 -11.91 -2.16 -2.62
CA LEU A 149 -11.72 -3.13 -1.54
C LEU A 149 -12.07 -4.55 -2.00
N LYS A 150 -13.20 -4.73 -2.69
CA LYS A 150 -13.60 -6.02 -3.26
C LYS A 150 -12.54 -6.55 -4.23
N SER A 151 -12.03 -5.71 -5.15
CA SER A 151 -10.98 -6.10 -6.09
C SER A 151 -9.72 -6.58 -5.38
N ARG A 152 -9.24 -5.82 -4.38
CA ARG A 152 -8.04 -6.20 -3.59
C ARG A 152 -8.28 -7.49 -2.81
N ALA A 153 -9.44 -7.66 -2.18
CA ALA A 153 -9.77 -8.83 -1.38
C ALA A 153 -9.80 -10.12 -2.24
N LEU A 154 -10.42 -10.06 -3.43
CA LEU A 154 -10.46 -11.18 -4.35
C LEU A 154 -9.09 -11.51 -4.96
N LEU A 155 -8.27 -10.50 -5.26
CA LEU A 155 -6.89 -10.72 -5.70
C LEU A 155 -6.08 -11.48 -4.65
N TYR A 156 -6.24 -11.13 -3.36
CA TYR A 156 -5.56 -11.84 -2.28
C TYR A 156 -6.06 -13.28 -2.15
N ALA A 157 -7.37 -13.50 -2.29
CA ALA A 157 -7.97 -14.83 -2.24
C ALA A 157 -7.57 -15.72 -3.45
N ALA A 158 -7.28 -15.11 -4.59
CA ALA A 158 -6.78 -15.80 -5.78
C ALA A 158 -5.28 -16.10 -5.72
N SER A 159 -4.51 -15.37 -4.90
CA SER A 159 -3.06 -15.48 -4.84
C SER A 159 -2.59 -16.76 -4.12
N LEU A 160 -1.38 -17.22 -4.43
CA LEU A 160 -0.82 -18.52 -4.04
C LEU A 160 -0.96 -18.86 -2.55
N LEU A 161 -0.87 -17.87 -1.64
CA LEU A 161 -1.00 -18.08 -0.19
C LEU A 161 -2.36 -18.68 0.18
N HIS A 162 -3.44 -18.22 -0.46
CA HIS A 162 -4.83 -18.61 -0.18
C HIS A 162 -5.49 -19.44 -1.30
N ASN A 163 -4.73 -19.67 -2.37
CA ASN A 163 -5.13 -20.45 -3.53
C ASN A 163 -3.98 -21.35 -4.01
N PRO A 164 -3.50 -22.29 -3.18
CA PRO A 164 -2.39 -23.16 -3.55
C PRO A 164 -2.70 -24.10 -4.72
N ALA A 165 -3.99 -24.40 -4.96
CA ALA A 165 -4.44 -25.19 -6.10
C ALA A 165 -4.51 -24.40 -7.42
N GLN A 166 -4.27 -23.08 -7.40
CA GLN A 166 -4.38 -22.17 -8.55
C GLN A 166 -5.74 -22.26 -9.24
N ASP A 167 -6.81 -22.32 -8.45
CA ASP A 167 -8.19 -22.31 -8.93
C ASP A 167 -8.44 -21.10 -9.84
N ALA A 168 -8.76 -21.38 -11.10
CA ALA A 168 -8.95 -20.39 -12.15
C ALA A 168 -10.19 -19.50 -11.91
N ASP A 169 -11.22 -20.02 -11.24
CA ASP A 169 -12.44 -19.24 -10.95
C ASP A 169 -12.17 -18.13 -9.95
N LYS A 170 -11.23 -18.32 -9.02
CA LYS A 170 -10.78 -17.25 -8.11
C LYS A 170 -10.06 -16.14 -8.87
N TRP A 171 -9.21 -16.49 -9.83
CA TRP A 171 -8.52 -15.51 -10.67
C TRP A 171 -9.50 -14.76 -11.56
N LYS A 172 -10.47 -15.48 -12.15
CA LYS A 172 -11.58 -14.85 -12.90
C LYS A 172 -12.34 -13.85 -12.03
N ALA A 173 -12.74 -14.24 -10.82
CA ALA A 173 -13.47 -13.36 -9.92
C ALA A 173 -12.67 -12.08 -9.55
N ALA A 174 -11.34 -12.20 -9.41
CA ALA A 174 -10.47 -11.05 -9.18
C ALA A 174 -10.39 -10.13 -10.41
N ALA A 175 -10.33 -10.70 -11.63
CA ALA A 175 -10.36 -9.95 -12.88
C ALA A 175 -11.70 -9.23 -13.06
N ASP A 176 -12.82 -9.94 -12.87
CA ASP A 176 -14.18 -9.38 -12.94
C ASP A 176 -14.34 -8.18 -12.02
N ALA A 177 -13.86 -8.28 -10.77
CA ALA A 177 -13.98 -7.22 -9.78
C ALA A 177 -13.14 -5.98 -10.12
N ALA A 178 -11.94 -6.14 -10.66
CA ALA A 178 -11.12 -5.04 -11.10
C ALA A 178 -11.72 -4.39 -12.37
N TYR A 179 -12.16 -5.20 -13.33
CA TYR A 179 -12.77 -4.71 -14.56
C TYR A 179 -14.09 -3.96 -14.31
N ALA A 180 -14.85 -4.34 -13.28
CA ALA A 180 -16.06 -3.62 -12.88
C ALA A 180 -15.83 -2.14 -12.56
N ILE A 181 -14.62 -1.76 -12.16
CA ILE A 181 -14.23 -0.36 -11.94
C ILE A 181 -13.71 0.26 -13.24
N ILE A 182 -12.88 -0.47 -13.97
CA ILE A 182 -12.20 0.01 -15.19
C ILE A 182 -13.22 0.43 -16.25
N LYS A 183 -14.25 -0.37 -16.49
CA LYS A 183 -15.28 -0.10 -17.53
C LYS A 183 -16.12 1.15 -17.27
N GLU A 184 -16.21 1.61 -16.03
CA GLU A 184 -17.03 2.77 -15.66
C GLU A 184 -16.35 4.11 -15.97
N ASN A 185 -15.04 4.13 -16.21
CA ASN A 185 -14.26 5.33 -16.51
C ASN A 185 -14.40 6.48 -15.49
N TRP A 186 -14.64 6.15 -14.22
CA TRP A 186 -14.70 7.17 -13.15
C TRP A 186 -13.34 7.76 -12.80
N TYR A 187 -12.29 7.00 -13.04
CA TYR A 187 -10.92 7.35 -12.73
C TYR A 187 -10.06 7.34 -13.98
N SER A 188 -8.98 8.10 -13.97
CA SER A 188 -8.01 8.10 -15.05
C SER A 188 -6.60 8.14 -14.52
N LEU A 189 -5.65 7.73 -15.36
CA LEU A 189 -4.24 7.68 -15.02
C LEU A 189 -3.49 8.79 -15.76
N PRO A 190 -3.20 9.93 -15.11
CA PRO A 190 -2.45 11.02 -15.74
C PRO A 190 -0.98 10.65 -15.86
N LYS A 191 -0.23 11.42 -16.65
CA LYS A 191 1.23 11.28 -16.70
C LYS A 191 1.85 11.57 -15.34
N THR A 192 2.81 10.75 -14.93
CA THR A 192 3.49 10.84 -13.62
C THR A 192 4.10 12.21 -13.33
N ASN A 193 4.58 12.90 -14.35
CA ASN A 193 5.21 14.20 -14.21
C ASN A 193 4.24 15.35 -13.92
N VAL A 194 2.94 15.17 -14.18
CA VAL A 194 1.88 16.16 -13.93
C VAL A 194 0.84 15.69 -12.91
N ASP A 195 0.93 14.43 -12.44
CA ASP A 195 0.00 13.92 -11.45
C ASP A 195 0.27 14.54 -10.07
N PRO A 196 -0.73 15.19 -9.46
CA PRO A 196 -0.59 15.77 -8.12
C PRO A 196 -0.16 14.75 -7.04
N LEU A 197 -0.42 13.46 -7.26
CA LEU A 197 -0.01 12.37 -6.36
C LEU A 197 1.52 12.30 -6.20
N TYR A 198 2.25 12.64 -7.25
CA TYR A 198 3.71 12.68 -7.26
C TYR A 198 4.27 14.11 -7.06
N ASP A 199 3.40 15.08 -6.76
CA ASP A 199 3.85 16.44 -6.53
C ASP A 199 4.74 16.49 -5.28
N LYS A 200 5.93 17.05 -5.45
CA LYS A 200 6.89 17.25 -4.37
C LYS A 200 6.40 18.20 -3.28
N ASN A 201 5.38 19.02 -3.58
CA ASN A 201 4.78 19.90 -2.59
C ASN A 201 3.77 19.18 -1.69
N GLY A 202 3.31 17.94 -2.06
CA GLY A 202 2.39 17.14 -1.25
C GLY A 202 1.12 17.89 -0.82
N GLY A 203 0.63 17.52 0.35
CA GLY A 203 -0.50 18.21 0.96
C GLY A 203 -1.83 17.95 0.24
N ASN A 204 -2.70 18.95 0.25
CA ASN A 204 -4.05 18.83 -0.32
C ASN A 204 -4.09 18.65 -1.84
N ASP A 205 -2.99 18.94 -2.55
CA ASP A 205 -2.96 18.76 -4.00
C ASP A 205 -3.06 17.29 -4.40
N VAL A 206 -2.59 16.36 -3.56
CA VAL A 206 -2.80 14.91 -3.76
C VAL A 206 -4.28 14.57 -3.97
N LEU A 207 -5.18 15.29 -3.29
CA LEU A 207 -6.63 15.08 -3.36
C LEU A 207 -7.24 15.46 -4.73
N LYS A 208 -6.48 16.15 -5.58
CA LYS A 208 -6.89 16.53 -6.94
C LYS A 208 -6.52 15.48 -7.99
N SER A 209 -5.78 14.43 -7.60
CA SER A 209 -5.38 13.39 -8.55
C SER A 209 -6.60 12.62 -9.05
N PRO A 210 -6.80 12.52 -10.38
CA PRO A 210 -7.95 11.81 -10.96
C PRO A 210 -7.86 10.30 -10.82
N GLN A 211 -6.74 9.77 -10.32
CA GLN A 211 -6.61 8.35 -9.99
C GLN A 211 -6.92 8.02 -8.53
N LEU A 212 -7.11 9.02 -7.66
CA LEU A 212 -7.37 8.80 -6.24
C LEU A 212 -8.78 8.21 -6.03
N ILE A 213 -8.86 7.09 -5.33
CA ILE A 213 -10.12 6.42 -4.99
C ILE A 213 -10.43 6.59 -3.51
N PHE A 214 -9.45 6.36 -2.64
CA PHE A 214 -9.63 6.49 -1.19
C PHE A 214 -8.31 6.76 -0.48
N GLU A 215 -8.35 7.66 0.49
CA GLU A 215 -7.18 8.05 1.27
C GLU A 215 -7.51 8.21 2.76
N ARG A 216 -6.50 8.09 3.60
CA ARG A 216 -6.55 8.55 4.97
C ARG A 216 -6.00 9.98 5.05
N ARG A 217 -6.83 10.91 5.44
CA ARG A 217 -6.44 12.30 5.65
C ARG A 217 -5.80 12.48 7.01
N ASN A 218 -4.68 13.17 7.03
CA ASN A 218 -4.01 13.58 8.25
C ASN A 218 -3.98 15.10 8.32
N GLY A 219 -4.04 15.65 9.54
CA GLY A 219 -3.89 17.07 9.79
C GLY A 219 -2.48 17.57 9.47
N GLU A 220 -2.29 18.87 9.58
CA GLU A 220 -1.00 19.51 9.36
C GLU A 220 0.03 19.08 10.40
N SER A 221 1.17 18.59 9.95
CA SER A 221 2.31 18.16 10.75
C SER A 221 3.60 18.32 9.95
N PHE A 222 4.73 18.31 10.60
CA PHE A 222 6.05 18.10 10.01
C PHE A 222 6.65 16.75 10.41
N ASP A 223 5.88 15.88 11.07
CA ASP A 223 6.40 14.62 11.62
C ASP A 223 6.87 13.66 10.53
N PHE A 224 6.23 13.69 9.36
CA PHE A 224 6.63 12.84 8.25
C PHE A 224 8.04 13.21 7.77
N GLU A 225 8.31 14.49 7.55
CA GLU A 225 9.64 15.00 7.20
C GLU A 225 10.64 14.77 8.31
N ALA A 226 10.32 15.13 9.55
CA ALA A 226 11.20 14.91 10.69
C ALA A 226 11.62 13.46 10.85
N ASN A 227 10.71 12.52 10.59
CA ASN A 227 11.03 11.10 10.69
C ASN A 227 11.84 10.56 9.51
N ASN A 228 11.81 11.19 8.32
CA ASN A 228 12.38 10.63 7.10
C ASN A 228 13.50 11.47 6.46
N LEU A 229 13.65 12.75 6.81
CA LEU A 229 14.76 13.58 6.34
C LEU A 229 16.11 13.03 6.80
N PRO A 230 17.18 13.27 6.03
CA PRO A 230 18.55 12.97 6.44
C PRO A 230 18.89 13.61 7.79
N ILE A 231 19.80 13.00 8.52
CA ILE A 231 20.23 13.46 9.84
C ILE A 231 20.86 14.88 9.81
N SER A 232 21.36 15.32 8.68
CA SER A 232 21.93 16.67 8.51
C SER A 232 20.86 17.78 8.45
N TYR A 233 19.60 17.43 8.28
CA TYR A 233 18.48 18.38 8.33
C TYR A 233 18.01 18.57 9.76
N GLU A 234 17.48 19.76 10.06
CA GLU A 234 16.88 20.06 11.38
C GLU A 234 15.86 19.00 11.75
N LYS A 235 15.98 18.39 12.93
CA LYS A 235 15.14 17.31 13.46
C LYS A 235 15.05 16.03 12.56
N GLY A 236 15.90 15.91 11.53
CA GLY A 236 15.91 14.73 10.65
C GLY A 236 16.33 13.46 11.39
N LYS A 237 15.67 12.32 11.11
CA LYS A 237 15.87 11.04 11.83
C LYS A 237 16.18 9.86 10.90
N THR A 238 16.22 10.06 9.59
CA THR A 238 16.54 8.98 8.62
C THR A 238 15.70 7.70 8.83
N GLY A 239 14.36 7.82 8.93
CA GLY A 239 13.51 6.69 9.32
C GLY A 239 13.35 5.63 8.24
N ASN A 240 12.65 5.95 7.14
CA ASN A 240 12.44 5.02 6.03
C ASN A 240 13.42 5.35 4.91
N VAL A 241 14.24 4.38 4.53
CA VAL A 241 15.19 4.53 3.44
C VAL A 241 14.98 3.44 2.38
N PRO A 242 15.01 3.79 1.06
CA PRO A 242 14.98 2.82 -0.01
C PRO A 242 16.18 1.87 0.06
N THR A 243 15.97 0.59 -0.23
CA THR A 243 17.07 -0.36 -0.41
C THR A 243 17.53 -0.37 -1.86
N GLN A 244 18.76 -0.81 -2.13
CA GLN A 244 19.23 -1.05 -3.49
C GLN A 244 18.31 -2.01 -4.25
N ASN A 245 17.73 -3.00 -3.58
CA ASN A 245 16.76 -3.92 -4.19
C ASN A 245 15.50 -3.21 -4.74
N LEU A 246 15.08 -2.08 -4.16
CA LEU A 246 14.01 -1.26 -4.73
C LEU A 246 14.54 -0.42 -5.89
N VAL A 247 15.70 0.20 -5.75
CA VAL A 247 16.33 1.00 -6.80
C VAL A 247 16.57 0.18 -8.07
N ASP A 248 16.99 -1.08 -7.94
CA ASP A 248 17.16 -2.00 -9.07
C ASP A 248 15.84 -2.34 -9.80
N ALA A 249 14.70 -2.22 -9.13
CA ALA A 249 13.40 -2.46 -9.77
C ALA A 249 13.02 -1.35 -10.75
N PHE A 250 13.51 -0.12 -10.55
CA PHE A 250 13.34 0.98 -11.51
C PHE A 250 14.28 0.77 -12.69
N GLN A 251 13.72 0.52 -13.86
CA GLN A 251 14.47 0.31 -15.09
C GLN A 251 15.08 1.62 -15.63
N MET A 252 15.89 1.50 -16.64
CA MET A 252 16.29 2.61 -17.50
C MET A 252 15.10 3.02 -18.39
N THR A 253 15.08 4.24 -18.89
CA THR A 253 14.03 4.75 -19.79
C THR A 253 13.85 3.93 -21.07
N ASN A 254 14.85 3.13 -21.45
CA ASN A 254 14.76 2.18 -22.56
C ASN A 254 14.16 0.80 -22.16
N GLY A 255 13.72 0.63 -20.90
CA GLY A 255 13.14 -0.59 -20.39
C GLY A 255 14.13 -1.68 -19.95
N LYS A 256 15.45 -1.42 -20.02
CA LYS A 256 16.48 -2.36 -19.56
C LYS A 256 16.81 -2.12 -18.08
N ASP A 257 17.37 -3.12 -17.44
CA ASP A 257 17.94 -2.98 -16.10
C ASP A 257 19.26 -2.21 -16.17
N PHE A 258 19.58 -1.48 -15.08
CA PHE A 258 20.88 -0.82 -14.98
C PHE A 258 21.97 -1.85 -14.67
N ASP A 259 23.09 -1.76 -15.37
CA ASP A 259 24.24 -2.66 -15.19
C ASP A 259 25.24 -2.05 -14.23
N TRP A 260 25.22 -2.52 -12.98
CA TRP A 260 26.14 -2.07 -11.93
C TRP A 260 27.58 -2.57 -12.11
N GLU A 261 27.80 -3.60 -12.93
CA GLU A 261 29.14 -4.16 -13.16
C GLU A 261 29.95 -3.31 -14.15
N GLN A 262 29.27 -2.55 -14.99
CA GLN A 262 29.91 -1.69 -15.99
C GLN A 262 30.03 -0.22 -15.58
N ILE A 263 29.70 0.12 -14.33
CA ILE A 263 29.79 1.50 -13.86
C ILE A 263 31.25 1.94 -13.74
N THR A 264 31.53 3.15 -14.23
CA THR A 264 32.87 3.75 -14.17
C THR A 264 32.95 4.89 -13.14
N PRO A 265 34.12 5.18 -12.58
CA PRO A 265 34.27 6.31 -11.66
C PRO A 265 33.77 7.64 -12.26
N GLY A 266 32.99 8.37 -11.48
CA GLY A 266 32.37 9.63 -11.91
C GLY A 266 31.10 9.49 -12.76
N GLN A 267 30.73 8.27 -13.20
CA GLN A 267 29.49 8.04 -13.88
C GLN A 267 28.30 8.17 -12.89
N ASN A 268 27.26 8.89 -13.29
CA ASN A 268 26.03 8.97 -12.53
C ASN A 268 25.12 7.76 -12.82
N PRO A 269 24.91 6.81 -11.87
CA PRO A 269 24.11 5.62 -12.10
C PRO A 269 22.61 5.89 -12.11
N TYR A 270 22.21 7.11 -11.85
CA TYR A 270 20.80 7.50 -11.72
C TYR A 270 20.29 8.24 -12.96
N GLU A 271 21.14 8.59 -13.90
CA GLU A 271 20.75 9.25 -15.14
C GLU A 271 19.99 8.28 -16.06
N GLY A 272 18.94 8.77 -16.70
CA GLY A 272 18.13 7.97 -17.65
C GLY A 272 17.31 6.84 -17.00
N ARG A 273 16.98 6.92 -15.71
CA ARG A 273 16.13 5.95 -15.00
C ARG A 273 14.66 6.24 -15.24
N ASP A 274 13.80 5.27 -14.93
CA ASP A 274 12.36 5.40 -14.87
C ASP A 274 11.96 6.72 -14.17
N PRO A 275 11.10 7.57 -14.76
CA PRO A 275 10.72 8.86 -14.19
C PRO A 275 10.20 8.80 -12.75
N ARG A 276 9.58 7.68 -12.35
CA ARG A 276 9.08 7.46 -10.97
C ARG A 276 10.22 7.33 -9.96
N PHE A 277 11.41 6.93 -10.39
CA PHE A 277 12.60 6.88 -9.54
C PHE A 277 12.87 8.24 -8.90
N TYR A 278 12.91 9.30 -9.72
CA TYR A 278 13.20 10.67 -9.27
C TYR A 278 12.06 11.28 -8.42
N LYS A 279 10.88 10.65 -8.41
CA LYS A 279 9.76 11.01 -7.55
C LYS A 279 9.76 10.25 -6.22
N THR A 280 10.52 9.16 -6.15
CA THR A 280 10.46 8.20 -5.03
C THR A 280 11.70 8.23 -4.15
N VAL A 281 12.88 8.46 -4.73
CA VAL A 281 14.20 8.30 -4.09
C VAL A 281 14.97 9.60 -4.15
N LEU A 282 15.70 9.93 -3.07
CA LEU A 282 16.76 10.94 -3.05
C LEU A 282 18.09 10.22 -3.04
N CYS A 283 18.98 10.63 -3.93
CA CYS A 283 20.30 10.07 -4.14
C CYS A 283 21.42 11.02 -3.74
N ASN A 284 22.64 10.51 -3.69
CA ASN A 284 23.83 11.35 -3.56
C ASN A 284 23.88 12.40 -4.68
N GLY A 285 24.09 13.65 -4.31
CA GLY A 285 24.14 14.79 -5.23
C GLY A 285 22.80 15.47 -5.50
N ASP A 286 21.65 14.86 -5.12
CA ASP A 286 20.36 15.52 -5.25
C ASP A 286 20.27 16.75 -4.34
N THR A 287 19.56 17.76 -4.81
CA THR A 287 19.23 18.94 -3.98
C THR A 287 17.80 18.78 -3.45
N TRP A 288 17.65 18.94 -2.14
CA TRP A 288 16.37 18.92 -1.44
C TRP A 288 16.31 20.01 -0.38
N MET A 289 15.25 20.81 -0.33
CA MET A 289 15.07 21.91 0.64
C MET A 289 16.34 22.82 0.72
N ASN A 290 16.91 23.18 -0.43
CA ASN A 290 18.13 24.00 -0.56
C ASN A 290 19.42 23.38 0.04
N SER A 291 19.45 22.07 0.27
CA SER A 291 20.65 21.37 0.72
C SER A 291 20.98 20.19 -0.20
N THR A 292 22.25 19.98 -0.50
CA THR A 292 22.70 18.83 -1.30
C THR A 292 22.88 17.62 -0.40
N ILE A 293 22.30 16.48 -0.83
CA ILE A 293 22.47 15.17 -0.20
C ILE A 293 23.91 14.68 -0.43
N GLN A 294 24.60 14.35 0.64
CA GLN A 294 25.97 13.83 0.63
C GLN A 294 26.00 12.45 1.28
N SER A 295 25.48 11.44 0.57
CA SER A 295 25.38 10.07 1.10
C SER A 295 26.63 9.21 0.84
N TYR A 296 27.73 9.81 0.35
CA TYR A 296 29.01 9.13 0.25
C TYR A 296 29.69 8.96 1.62
N GLU A 297 30.62 8.03 1.72
CA GLU A 297 31.37 7.75 2.96
C GLU A 297 32.12 8.99 3.43
N GLY A 298 31.86 9.41 4.68
CA GLY A 298 32.40 10.67 5.24
C GLY A 298 31.61 11.92 4.87
N GLY A 299 30.59 11.82 4.03
CA GLY A 299 29.62 12.90 3.77
C GLY A 299 28.66 13.10 4.94
N LYS A 300 28.05 14.29 5.05
CA LYS A 300 27.15 14.65 6.15
C LYS A 300 25.91 13.73 6.30
N ASP A 301 25.52 13.05 5.22
CA ASP A 301 24.35 12.17 5.12
C ASP A 301 24.75 10.72 4.81
N GLY A 302 26.04 10.37 4.87
CA GLY A 302 26.55 9.09 4.41
C GLY A 302 27.10 8.21 5.51
N ALA A 303 27.62 7.05 5.09
CA ALA A 303 28.23 6.07 5.98
C ALA A 303 29.34 6.69 6.83
N GLY A 304 29.36 6.36 8.13
CA GLY A 304 30.26 6.94 9.13
C GLY A 304 29.64 8.08 9.95
N THR A 305 28.55 8.69 9.48
CA THR A 305 27.77 9.67 10.26
C THR A 305 26.68 8.93 11.04
N THR A 306 26.67 9.09 12.37
CA THR A 306 25.69 8.44 13.24
C THR A 306 24.26 8.86 12.87
N GLY A 307 23.38 7.87 12.60
CA GLY A 307 22.00 8.09 12.21
C GLY A 307 21.78 8.40 10.72
N ALA A 308 22.84 8.44 9.90
CA ALA A 308 22.71 8.55 8.46
C ALA A 308 22.19 7.25 7.81
N THR A 309 21.84 7.31 6.51
CA THR A 309 21.38 6.14 5.77
C THR A 309 22.42 5.02 5.75
N THR A 310 21.94 3.80 5.94
CA THR A 310 22.74 2.59 5.75
C THR A 310 22.68 2.06 4.33
N THR A 311 21.70 2.51 3.52
CA THR A 311 21.46 2.02 2.16
C THR A 311 22.09 2.91 1.08
N GLY A 312 22.49 4.13 1.42
CA GLY A 312 22.98 5.15 0.48
C GLY A 312 21.88 6.02 -0.13
N TYR A 313 20.62 5.80 0.25
CA TYR A 313 19.44 6.48 -0.28
C TYR A 313 18.57 7.10 0.80
N TYR A 314 17.72 8.04 0.40
CA TYR A 314 16.68 8.64 1.25
C TYR A 314 15.32 8.61 0.57
N LEU A 315 14.27 8.66 1.37
CA LEU A 315 12.89 8.72 0.90
C LEU A 315 12.60 10.10 0.30
N LYS A 316 11.89 10.13 -0.84
CA LYS A 316 11.37 11.37 -1.44
C LYS A 316 9.84 11.36 -1.53
N LYS A 317 9.25 10.22 -1.89
CA LYS A 317 7.79 10.09 -2.05
C LYS A 317 7.06 10.51 -0.78
N TYR A 318 6.00 11.29 -0.91
CA TYR A 318 5.23 11.93 0.16
C TYR A 318 5.94 13.05 0.94
N MET A 319 7.22 13.29 0.69
CA MET A 319 7.96 14.39 1.32
C MET A 319 7.57 15.72 0.70
N ASN A 320 7.37 16.74 1.53
CA ASN A 320 6.98 18.08 1.09
C ASN A 320 8.12 19.10 1.30
N GLU A 321 8.67 19.64 0.21
CA GLU A 321 9.78 20.61 0.25
C GLU A 321 9.43 21.93 0.95
N THR A 322 8.15 22.25 1.11
CA THR A 322 7.70 23.50 1.72
C THR A 322 7.51 23.41 3.22
N VAL A 323 7.66 22.20 3.80
CA VAL A 323 7.71 22.00 5.25
C VAL A 323 9.00 22.62 5.80
N SER A 324 8.94 23.25 6.96
CA SER A 324 10.12 23.74 7.67
C SER A 324 10.11 23.25 9.10
N LEU A 325 11.22 22.65 9.52
CA LEU A 325 11.41 22.15 10.88
C LEU A 325 12.22 23.12 11.75
N ALA A 326 12.66 24.26 11.18
CA ALA A 326 13.43 25.27 11.90
C ALA A 326 12.57 25.92 13.01
N PRO A 327 13.02 25.94 14.27
CA PRO A 327 12.19 26.45 15.39
C PRO A 327 11.71 27.89 15.22
N SER A 328 12.46 28.71 14.48
CA SER A 328 12.11 30.11 14.21
C SER A 328 11.11 30.29 13.06
N ASN A 329 10.86 29.27 12.27
CA ASN A 329 10.01 29.33 11.07
C ASN A 329 9.42 27.94 10.76
N GLU A 330 8.73 27.33 11.72
CA GLU A 330 8.06 26.05 11.51
C GLU A 330 6.92 26.19 10.49
N LYS A 331 6.92 25.29 9.48
CA LYS A 331 5.84 25.18 8.51
C LYS A 331 5.37 23.74 8.46
N LYS A 332 4.09 23.54 8.67
CA LYS A 332 3.42 22.24 8.65
C LYS A 332 2.62 22.06 7.39
N LYS A 333 2.44 20.82 6.95
CA LYS A 333 1.59 20.43 5.83
C LYS A 333 0.82 19.16 6.17
N PRO A 334 -0.38 18.95 5.61
CA PRO A 334 -1.07 17.69 5.73
C PRO A 334 -0.36 16.63 4.87
N HIS A 335 -0.37 15.37 5.33
CA HIS A 335 0.14 14.21 4.59
C HIS A 335 -0.98 13.18 4.49
N HIS A 336 -1.48 12.96 3.27
CA HIS A 336 -2.56 12.01 3.03
C HIS A 336 -1.98 10.66 2.62
N PHE A 337 -2.40 9.59 3.31
CA PHE A 337 -1.98 8.25 2.97
C PHE A 337 -2.97 7.63 1.98
N ILE A 338 -2.49 7.25 0.81
CA ILE A 338 -3.31 6.65 -0.25
C ILE A 338 -3.61 5.20 0.12
N ILE A 339 -4.89 4.85 0.16
CA ILE A 339 -5.37 3.50 0.45
C ILE A 339 -5.70 2.78 -0.86
N PHE A 340 -6.46 3.43 -1.76
CA PHE A 340 -6.79 2.90 -3.08
C PHE A 340 -6.61 3.96 -4.15
N ARG A 341 -6.05 3.57 -5.29
CA ARG A 341 -5.92 4.40 -6.50
C ARG A 341 -6.01 3.56 -7.77
N TYR A 342 -6.32 4.21 -8.90
CA TYR A 342 -6.66 3.55 -10.15
C TYR A 342 -5.51 2.71 -10.74
N ALA A 343 -4.25 3.13 -10.58
CA ALA A 343 -3.12 2.32 -11.01
C ALA A 343 -3.09 0.94 -10.33
N GLU A 344 -3.47 0.85 -9.05
CA GLU A 344 -3.61 -0.45 -8.38
C GLU A 344 -4.68 -1.31 -9.05
N ILE A 345 -5.82 -0.72 -9.44
CA ILE A 345 -6.91 -1.46 -10.08
C ILE A 345 -6.46 -2.04 -11.43
N LEU A 346 -5.74 -1.26 -12.24
CA LEU A 346 -5.17 -1.74 -13.50
C LEU A 346 -4.17 -2.87 -13.27
N LEU A 347 -3.33 -2.77 -12.24
CA LEU A 347 -2.34 -3.80 -11.89
C LEU A 347 -3.00 -5.04 -11.27
N ASN A 348 -4.08 -4.90 -10.49
CA ASN A 348 -4.87 -6.03 -10.01
C ASN A 348 -5.51 -6.79 -11.17
N TYR A 349 -6.06 -6.06 -12.15
CA TYR A 349 -6.63 -6.63 -13.36
C TYR A 349 -5.58 -7.36 -14.19
N ALA A 350 -4.43 -6.72 -14.45
CA ALA A 350 -3.36 -7.31 -15.25
C ALA A 350 -2.84 -8.62 -14.63
N GLU A 351 -2.64 -8.65 -13.31
CA GLU A 351 -2.22 -9.86 -12.61
C GLU A 351 -3.28 -10.96 -12.66
N ALA A 352 -4.55 -10.59 -12.43
CA ALA A 352 -5.64 -11.56 -12.40
C ALA A 352 -5.92 -12.18 -13.79
N MET A 353 -5.91 -11.37 -14.85
CA MET A 353 -6.11 -11.84 -16.22
C MET A 353 -4.97 -12.73 -16.71
N ASP A 354 -3.71 -12.35 -16.41
CA ASP A 354 -2.53 -13.16 -16.74
C ASP A 354 -2.60 -14.53 -16.06
N ALA A 355 -2.94 -14.55 -14.78
CA ALA A 355 -3.03 -15.80 -14.02
C ALA A 355 -4.27 -16.64 -14.38
N TRP A 356 -5.38 -16.00 -14.80
CA TRP A 356 -6.59 -16.72 -15.24
C TRP A 356 -6.42 -17.34 -16.63
N LYS A 357 -5.80 -16.61 -17.53
CA LYS A 357 -5.67 -16.97 -18.95
C LYS A 357 -4.23 -16.81 -19.45
N ASP A 358 -3.91 -15.59 -19.90
CA ASP A 358 -2.58 -15.16 -20.36
C ASP A 358 -2.53 -13.63 -20.54
N ALA A 359 -1.37 -13.14 -20.94
CA ALA A 359 -1.11 -11.71 -21.13
C ALA A 359 -2.00 -11.02 -22.16
N ASP A 360 -2.43 -11.73 -23.19
CA ASP A 360 -3.08 -11.17 -24.39
C ASP A 360 -4.55 -11.57 -24.55
N TYR A 361 -5.05 -12.42 -23.67
CA TYR A 361 -6.43 -12.88 -23.71
C TYR A 361 -7.42 -11.72 -23.58
N THR A 362 -8.47 -11.77 -24.41
CA THR A 362 -9.64 -10.88 -24.37
C THR A 362 -10.91 -11.65 -24.72
N ASP A 363 -12.04 -11.21 -24.18
CA ASP A 363 -13.37 -11.65 -24.56
C ASP A 363 -14.37 -10.48 -24.51
N ASN A 364 -15.66 -10.75 -24.73
CA ASN A 364 -16.70 -9.69 -24.69
C ASN A 364 -16.86 -9.05 -23.30
N ASP A 365 -16.61 -9.81 -22.23
CA ASP A 365 -16.72 -9.34 -20.84
C ASP A 365 -15.42 -8.65 -20.40
N HIS A 366 -14.29 -9.02 -21.01
CA HIS A 366 -12.95 -8.50 -20.72
C HIS A 366 -12.24 -8.04 -22.00
N PRO A 367 -12.66 -6.94 -22.63
CA PRO A 367 -12.07 -6.45 -23.89
C PRO A 367 -10.68 -5.83 -23.71
N LEU A 368 -10.22 -5.63 -22.45
CA LEU A 368 -8.89 -5.15 -22.12
C LEU A 368 -8.01 -6.34 -21.75
N SER A 369 -6.88 -6.56 -22.44
CA SER A 369 -5.94 -7.61 -22.06
C SER A 369 -5.08 -7.23 -20.84
N ALA A 370 -4.50 -8.22 -20.16
CA ALA A 370 -3.55 -8.00 -19.07
C ALA A 370 -2.40 -7.10 -19.51
N ARG A 371 -1.84 -7.37 -20.69
CA ARG A 371 -0.76 -6.56 -21.30
C ARG A 371 -1.18 -5.12 -21.54
N ALA A 372 -2.37 -4.90 -22.07
CA ALA A 372 -2.87 -3.55 -22.33
C ALA A 372 -3.06 -2.77 -21.02
N ALA A 373 -3.59 -3.40 -19.96
CA ALA A 373 -3.75 -2.78 -18.65
C ALA A 373 -2.38 -2.42 -18.02
N LEU A 374 -1.42 -3.34 -18.06
CA LEU A 374 -0.04 -3.09 -17.59
C LEU A 374 0.60 -1.93 -18.33
N ASN A 375 0.46 -1.92 -19.67
CA ASN A 375 1.07 -0.91 -20.52
C ASN A 375 0.42 0.48 -20.37
N GLN A 376 -0.84 0.59 -19.89
CA GLN A 376 -1.40 1.87 -19.48
C GLN A 376 -0.63 2.49 -18.31
N VAL A 377 -0.28 1.69 -17.30
CA VAL A 377 0.51 2.16 -16.15
C VAL A 377 1.90 2.60 -16.61
N ARG A 378 2.55 1.81 -17.45
CA ARG A 378 3.87 2.14 -18.00
C ARG A 378 3.85 3.41 -18.87
N ALA A 379 2.83 3.54 -19.72
CA ALA A 379 2.66 4.73 -20.54
C ALA A 379 2.45 6.00 -19.72
N ALA A 380 1.80 5.94 -18.57
CA ALA A 380 1.68 7.07 -17.66
C ALA A 380 3.04 7.54 -17.12
N ALA A 381 3.97 6.61 -16.96
CA ALA A 381 5.34 6.88 -16.51
C ALA A 381 6.35 7.08 -17.67
N ASP A 382 5.89 7.22 -18.91
CA ASP A 382 6.73 7.34 -20.12
C ASP A 382 7.73 6.16 -20.29
N MET A 383 7.34 4.97 -19.81
CA MET A 383 8.13 3.76 -19.93
C MET A 383 7.74 2.93 -21.15
N PRO A 384 8.67 2.20 -21.77
CA PRO A 384 8.39 1.34 -22.92
C PRO A 384 7.38 0.24 -22.59
N VAL A 385 6.63 -0.18 -23.59
CA VAL A 385 5.67 -1.29 -23.50
C VAL A 385 6.35 -2.62 -23.18
N ILE A 386 5.66 -3.46 -22.41
CA ILE A 386 6.06 -4.86 -22.19
C ILE A 386 5.51 -5.71 -23.31
N THR A 387 6.39 -6.52 -23.90
CA THR A 387 6.06 -7.45 -25.00
C THR A 387 6.31 -8.91 -24.64
N THR A 388 6.87 -9.19 -23.47
CA THR A 388 7.13 -10.57 -22.96
C THR A 388 5.84 -11.32 -22.70
N SER A 389 5.91 -12.65 -22.62
CA SER A 389 4.77 -13.54 -22.32
C SER A 389 5.17 -14.59 -21.28
N GLY A 390 4.18 -15.33 -20.74
CA GLY A 390 4.39 -16.35 -19.69
C GLY A 390 5.04 -15.78 -18.44
N ASP A 391 5.93 -16.53 -17.80
CA ASP A 391 6.58 -16.15 -16.54
C ASP A 391 7.29 -14.79 -16.62
N ALA A 392 7.85 -14.44 -17.78
CA ALA A 392 8.50 -13.13 -17.97
C ALA A 392 7.50 -11.97 -17.96
N PHE A 393 6.26 -12.18 -18.40
CA PHE A 393 5.21 -11.19 -18.28
C PHE A 393 4.72 -11.09 -16.82
N THR A 394 4.51 -12.21 -16.15
CA THR A 394 4.15 -12.24 -14.72
C THR A 394 5.17 -11.48 -13.86
N GLU A 395 6.47 -11.70 -14.08
CA GLU A 395 7.52 -10.95 -13.37
C GLU A 395 7.54 -9.46 -13.77
N SER A 396 7.14 -9.11 -14.99
CA SER A 396 6.96 -7.71 -15.41
C SER A 396 5.81 -7.03 -14.66
N VAL A 397 4.67 -7.72 -14.49
CA VAL A 397 3.54 -7.24 -13.66
C VAL A 397 3.97 -7.02 -12.21
N ARG A 398 4.68 -7.99 -11.62
CA ARG A 398 5.20 -7.92 -10.25
C ARG A 398 6.20 -6.77 -10.06
N ARG A 399 7.07 -6.53 -11.05
CA ARG A 399 8.01 -5.40 -11.05
C ARG A 399 7.28 -4.08 -11.15
N GLU A 400 6.36 -3.95 -12.10
CA GLU A 400 5.59 -2.72 -12.29
C GLU A 400 4.81 -2.37 -11.02
N ARG A 401 4.18 -3.35 -10.41
CA ARG A 401 3.49 -3.19 -9.14
C ARG A 401 4.41 -2.72 -8.01
N ARG A 402 5.64 -3.26 -7.95
CA ARG A 402 6.65 -2.87 -6.96
C ARG A 402 7.12 -1.42 -7.15
N VAL A 403 7.29 -0.98 -8.39
CA VAL A 403 7.76 0.36 -8.74
C VAL A 403 6.64 1.38 -8.53
N GLU A 404 5.49 1.13 -9.13
CA GLU A 404 4.34 2.04 -9.11
C GLU A 404 3.82 2.28 -7.69
N LEU A 405 3.62 1.21 -6.93
CA LEU A 405 3.06 1.24 -5.58
C LEU A 405 4.13 1.30 -4.47
N ALA A 406 5.35 1.74 -4.80
CA ALA A 406 6.43 1.89 -3.82
C ALA A 406 5.99 2.81 -2.67
N PHE A 407 6.24 2.42 -1.42
CA PHE A 407 5.87 3.12 -0.18
C PHE A 407 4.36 3.30 0.07
N GLU A 408 3.50 2.56 -0.64
CA GLU A 408 2.05 2.55 -0.45
C GLU A 408 1.55 1.27 0.27
N ASP A 409 2.38 0.63 1.07
CA ASP A 409 2.09 -0.57 1.87
C ASP A 409 1.76 -1.84 1.04
N HIS A 410 2.07 -1.89 -0.26
CA HIS A 410 1.75 -3.05 -1.09
C HIS A 410 2.80 -4.15 -1.04
N ARG A 411 4.09 -3.83 -1.18
CA ARG A 411 5.16 -4.83 -1.34
C ARG A 411 5.24 -5.85 -0.21
N PHE A 412 4.98 -5.43 1.03
CA PHE A 412 4.99 -6.30 2.19
C PHE A 412 3.96 -7.44 2.07
N TRP A 413 2.77 -7.11 1.58
CA TRP A 413 1.68 -8.05 1.37
C TRP A 413 1.84 -8.85 0.08
N ASP A 414 2.34 -8.25 -0.98
CA ASP A 414 2.62 -8.92 -2.25
C ASP A 414 3.64 -10.05 -2.07
N ILE A 415 4.71 -9.83 -1.30
CA ILE A 415 5.69 -10.87 -0.96
C ILE A 415 5.01 -12.08 -0.28
N ARG A 416 4.05 -11.83 0.61
CA ARG A 416 3.32 -12.86 1.34
C ARG A 416 2.35 -13.61 0.44
N ARG A 417 1.48 -12.89 -0.25
CA ARG A 417 0.46 -13.53 -1.08
C ARG A 417 1.05 -14.29 -2.28
N TRP A 418 2.20 -13.87 -2.81
CA TRP A 418 2.93 -14.58 -3.85
C TRP A 418 3.85 -15.69 -3.31
N LYS A 419 4.01 -15.82 -1.99
CA LYS A 419 4.93 -16.75 -1.32
C LYS A 419 6.38 -16.63 -1.82
N ILE A 420 6.88 -15.42 -1.95
CA ILE A 420 8.25 -15.12 -2.39
C ILE A 420 9.12 -14.52 -1.26
N GLY A 421 8.88 -14.94 -0.03
CA GLY A 421 9.59 -14.45 1.15
C GLY A 421 11.12 -14.61 1.06
N ASP A 422 11.59 -15.67 0.43
CA ASP A 422 13.02 -15.91 0.20
C ASP A 422 13.73 -14.78 -0.56
N LYS A 423 13.02 -14.09 -1.47
CA LYS A 423 13.55 -12.93 -2.21
C LYS A 423 13.85 -11.72 -1.29
N THR A 424 13.50 -11.79 0.00
CA THR A 424 13.77 -10.72 0.99
C THR A 424 15.01 -11.00 1.84
N LYS A 425 15.63 -12.15 1.72
CA LYS A 425 16.76 -12.56 2.57
C LYS A 425 18.01 -11.71 2.36
N ALA A 426 18.32 -11.33 1.13
CA ALA A 426 19.49 -10.51 0.80
C ALA A 426 19.07 -9.04 0.56
N ILE A 427 19.54 -8.14 1.39
CA ILE A 427 19.31 -6.70 1.26
C ILE A 427 20.62 -6.04 0.84
N TYR A 428 20.54 -5.28 -0.24
CA TYR A 428 21.68 -4.56 -0.80
C TYR A 428 21.58 -3.06 -0.54
N CYS A 429 22.75 -2.44 -0.44
CA CYS A 429 22.97 -0.99 -0.40
C CYS A 429 23.83 -0.56 -1.57
N ILE A 430 23.94 0.76 -1.76
CA ILE A 430 24.97 1.37 -2.57
C ILE A 430 26.01 2.01 -1.64
N LYS A 431 27.25 1.53 -1.70
CA LYS A 431 28.37 2.18 -1.07
C LYS A 431 28.95 3.21 -2.03
N ILE A 432 29.14 4.43 -1.54
CA ILE A 432 29.67 5.53 -2.34
C ILE A 432 30.96 6.03 -1.68
N THR A 433 32.08 5.95 -2.38
CA THR A 433 33.36 6.51 -1.95
C THR A 433 33.75 7.64 -2.86
N MET A 434 34.66 8.51 -2.39
CA MET A 434 35.21 9.60 -3.22
C MET A 434 36.64 9.26 -3.63
N GLU A 435 36.89 9.16 -4.92
CA GLU A 435 38.23 8.91 -5.49
C GLU A 435 38.58 10.05 -6.43
N ASN A 436 39.70 10.75 -6.15
CA ASN A 436 40.15 11.93 -6.91
C ASN A 436 39.05 13.00 -7.08
N GLY A 437 38.15 13.14 -6.08
CA GLY A 437 37.05 14.10 -6.11
C GLY A 437 35.79 13.62 -6.89
N LEU A 438 35.81 12.41 -7.42
CA LEU A 438 34.67 11.80 -8.13
C LEU A 438 34.02 10.72 -7.30
N PRO A 439 32.65 10.59 -7.32
CA PRO A 439 31.96 9.50 -6.64
C PRO A 439 32.21 8.17 -7.38
N VAL A 440 32.49 7.14 -6.59
CA VAL A 440 32.58 5.75 -7.04
C VAL A 440 31.48 4.95 -6.34
N TYR A 441 30.64 4.29 -7.12
CA TYR A 441 29.47 3.58 -6.66
C TYR A 441 29.71 2.07 -6.69
N LYS A 442 29.41 1.39 -5.59
CA LYS A 442 29.54 -0.05 -5.48
C LYS A 442 28.31 -0.65 -4.80
N LYS A 443 27.63 -1.56 -5.50
CA LYS A 443 26.54 -2.36 -4.92
C LYS A 443 27.13 -3.41 -3.97
N GLU A 444 26.69 -3.41 -2.71
CA GLU A 444 27.17 -4.35 -1.69
C GLU A 444 26.01 -4.98 -0.93
N LEU A 445 26.24 -6.20 -0.40
CA LEU A 445 25.30 -6.84 0.52
C LEU A 445 25.35 -6.08 1.85
N LEU A 446 24.21 -5.51 2.25
CA LEU A 446 24.08 -4.76 3.50
C LEU A 446 23.78 -5.69 4.68
N GLU A 447 22.79 -6.56 4.51
CA GLU A 447 22.35 -7.48 5.56
C GLU A 447 21.69 -8.73 4.98
N THR A 448 21.74 -9.81 5.74
CA THR A 448 20.96 -11.02 5.48
C THR A 448 19.82 -11.09 6.49
N ARG A 449 18.60 -11.25 5.99
CA ARG A 449 17.38 -11.36 6.78
C ARG A 449 16.93 -12.80 6.91
N ASN A 450 16.35 -13.14 8.05
CA ASN A 450 15.70 -14.41 8.23
C ASN A 450 14.30 -14.39 7.60
N TRP A 451 13.94 -15.48 6.98
CA TRP A 451 12.58 -15.76 6.50
C TRP A 451 12.23 -17.21 6.83
N ASP A 452 11.06 -17.39 7.40
CA ASP A 452 10.46 -18.66 7.69
C ASP A 452 9.02 -18.66 7.16
N ASP A 453 8.52 -19.77 6.66
CA ASP A 453 7.20 -19.88 6.03
C ASP A 453 6.05 -19.52 6.98
N LYS A 454 6.22 -19.70 8.29
CA LYS A 454 5.25 -19.19 9.28
C LYS A 454 5.01 -17.69 9.17
N MET A 455 6.00 -16.93 8.67
CA MET A 455 5.92 -15.47 8.52
C MET A 455 4.99 -15.01 7.40
N TYR A 456 4.44 -15.92 6.59
CA TYR A 456 3.41 -15.56 5.61
C TYR A 456 2.12 -15.07 6.28
N LEU A 457 1.79 -15.61 7.48
CA LEU A 457 0.70 -15.13 8.33
C LEU A 457 1.26 -14.68 9.67
N TYR A 458 0.58 -13.76 10.30
CA TYR A 458 0.95 -13.26 11.63
C TYR A 458 0.56 -14.26 12.72
N PRO A 459 1.31 -14.31 13.83
CA PRO A 459 0.86 -15.04 15.01
C PRO A 459 -0.39 -14.38 15.59
N ILE A 460 -1.34 -15.19 16.04
CA ILE A 460 -2.42 -14.70 16.90
C ILE A 460 -1.78 -14.17 18.19
N PRO A 461 -2.09 -12.94 18.63
CA PRO A 461 -1.48 -12.39 19.85
C PRO A 461 -1.75 -13.29 21.04
N GLN A 462 -0.70 -13.60 21.81
CA GLN A 462 -0.77 -14.53 22.94
C GLN A 462 -1.85 -14.15 23.96
N THR A 463 -2.04 -12.85 24.19
CA THR A 463 -3.07 -12.32 25.08
C THR A 463 -4.48 -12.65 24.62
N GLU A 464 -4.71 -12.71 23.31
CA GLU A 464 -6.03 -13.04 22.74
C GLU A 464 -6.26 -14.56 22.75
N TYR A 465 -5.23 -15.35 22.48
CA TYR A 465 -5.28 -16.80 22.61
C TYR A 465 -5.61 -17.23 24.05
N TYR A 466 -5.04 -16.57 25.08
CA TYR A 466 -5.37 -16.87 26.47
C TYR A 466 -6.82 -16.53 26.84
N LYS A 467 -7.41 -15.50 26.24
CA LYS A 467 -8.83 -15.14 26.45
C LYS A 467 -9.77 -16.11 25.76
N ASN A 468 -9.37 -16.58 24.58
CA ASN A 468 -10.17 -17.48 23.75
C ASN A 468 -9.29 -18.56 23.09
N PRO A 469 -9.11 -19.71 23.71
CA PRO A 469 -8.32 -20.83 23.15
C PRO A 469 -8.84 -21.38 21.83
N ASN A 470 -10.15 -21.17 21.50
CA ASN A 470 -10.74 -21.62 20.24
C ASN A 470 -10.12 -20.92 19.02
N LEU A 471 -9.43 -19.79 19.22
CA LEU A 471 -8.70 -19.12 18.15
C LEU A 471 -7.57 -20.00 17.59
N GLY A 472 -7.01 -20.91 18.40
CA GLY A 472 -5.81 -21.65 18.01
C GLY A 472 -4.66 -20.70 17.65
N GLN A 473 -3.56 -21.25 17.20
CA GLN A 473 -2.43 -20.47 16.68
C GLN A 473 -2.20 -20.77 15.20
N ASN A 474 -1.65 -19.83 14.47
CA ASN A 474 -1.23 -20.06 13.08
C ASN A 474 -0.02 -21.02 13.04
N THR A 475 0.04 -21.85 12.00
CA THR A 475 1.05 -22.92 11.88
C THR A 475 2.47 -22.36 12.02
N GLY A 476 3.27 -22.99 12.86
CA GLY A 476 4.67 -22.65 13.09
C GLY A 476 4.92 -21.57 14.17
N TRP A 477 3.87 -20.97 14.72
CA TRP A 477 3.96 -19.97 15.78
C TRP A 477 3.73 -20.56 17.18
#